data_c8a506d842a2d78ca245c0acdb1e2967
#
_entry.id   c8a506d842a2d78ca245c0acdb1e2967
#
_cell.length_a   1.000
_cell.length_b   1.000
_cell.length_c   1.000
_cell.angle_alpha   90.00
_cell.angle_beta   90.00
_cell.angle_gamma   90.00
#
_symmetry.space_group_name_H-M   'P 1'
#
loop_
_entity.id
_entity.type
_entity.pdbx_description
1 polymer ?
#
loop_
_entity_poly.entity_id
_entity_poly.type
_entity_poly.pdbx_seq_one_letter_code
_entity_poly.pdbx_strand_id
1 'polypeptide(L)'
;MDHRTPTPDNPWLALRNLTPARIALGRAGTSLPTGAQLDFQFAHAQARDAVHLAFDHAGLASQLSDRGRESLVLHSAASDRHQYLQRPDLGRRLNETSIATLRQHAQANPGGVDLAIVVADGLSALAVHRHTLPFLTRFEEQAAADGWTSAPVVLVEQGRVAVADEVGELLGARMTVMLIGERPGLSSPDSLGLYFTYGPKVGLTDAYRNCISNIRLEGLSYGMAAHRLLYLMREACRRQLSGVNLKDEAEVHSLETEHTSNQKGNFLLGKG
;
A
#
# COMPACT_ATOMS: atom_id res chain seq x y z
N MET A 1 41.91 35.88 7.91
CA MET A 1 40.95 35.66 6.81
C MET A 1 39.70 35.12 7.44
N ASP A 2 38.64 35.88 7.41
CA ASP A 2 37.34 35.54 8.04
C ASP A 2 36.68 34.44 7.19
N HIS A 3 36.69 33.20 7.66
CA HIS A 3 36.05 32.06 7.01
C HIS A 3 34.55 32.13 7.23
N ARG A 4 33.90 33.16 6.66
CA ARG A 4 32.44 33.19 6.62
C ARG A 4 31.95 31.99 5.82
N THR A 5 31.25 31.09 6.48
CA THR A 5 30.52 30.02 5.78
C THR A 5 29.58 30.67 4.78
N PRO A 6 29.56 30.21 3.52
CA PRO A 6 28.75 30.83 2.44
C PRO A 6 27.24 30.67 2.67
N THR A 7 26.85 29.94 3.69
CA THR A 7 25.47 29.68 4.06
C THR A 7 25.18 30.33 5.41
N PRO A 8 24.27 31.30 5.51
CA PRO A 8 23.90 31.90 6.79
C PRO A 8 23.25 30.88 7.71
N ASP A 9 23.45 31.05 9.03
CA ASP A 9 22.78 30.25 10.04
C ASP A 9 21.26 30.27 9.85
N ASN A 10 20.64 29.09 9.85
CA ASN A 10 19.20 28.96 9.68
C ASN A 10 18.54 28.67 11.04
N PRO A 11 17.86 29.66 11.65
CA PRO A 11 17.25 29.52 12.97
C PRO A 11 16.12 28.47 12.99
N TRP A 12 15.59 28.10 11.80
CA TRP A 12 14.51 27.14 11.66
C TRP A 12 14.96 25.68 11.58
N LEU A 13 16.27 25.41 11.64
CA LEU A 13 16.81 24.03 11.58
C LEU A 13 16.19 23.11 12.64
N ALA A 14 15.89 23.64 13.83
CA ALA A 14 15.29 22.86 14.92
C ALA A 14 13.93 22.25 14.54
N LEU A 15 13.18 22.87 13.61
CA LEU A 15 11.88 22.36 13.14
C LEU A 15 12.03 21.04 12.36
N ARG A 16 13.18 20.77 11.74
CA ARG A 16 13.45 19.52 11.03
C ARG A 16 13.45 18.28 11.96
N ASN A 17 13.64 18.46 13.24
CA ASN A 17 13.56 17.38 14.22
C ASN A 17 12.11 16.93 14.50
N LEU A 18 11.13 17.74 14.07
CA LEU A 18 9.71 17.49 14.33
C LEU A 18 8.97 16.89 13.13
N THR A 19 9.60 16.90 11.95
CA THR A 19 8.97 16.42 10.71
C THR A 19 10.02 15.96 9.70
N PRO A 20 9.74 14.91 8.90
CA PRO A 20 10.57 14.50 7.78
C PRO A 20 10.42 15.42 6.55
N ALA A 21 9.55 16.42 6.61
CA ALA A 21 9.35 17.37 5.53
C ALA A 21 10.64 18.15 5.22
N ARG A 22 10.85 18.49 3.95
CA ARG A 22 11.99 19.29 3.49
C ARG A 22 11.75 20.77 3.73
N ILE A 23 11.71 21.17 4.99
CA ILE A 23 11.59 22.54 5.46
C ILE A 23 12.95 23.08 5.95
N ALA A 24 13.06 24.36 6.16
CA ALA A 24 14.24 25.03 6.72
C ALA A 24 15.55 24.64 5.98
N LEU A 25 15.53 24.62 4.65
CA LEU A 25 16.66 24.19 3.83
C LEU A 25 17.81 25.21 3.79
N GLY A 26 17.55 26.46 4.20
CA GLY A 26 18.52 27.54 4.11
C GLY A 26 18.63 28.14 2.71
N ARG A 27 19.58 29.07 2.55
CA ARG A 27 19.90 29.73 1.27
C ARG A 27 21.40 29.94 1.14
N ALA A 28 21.89 29.88 -0.08
CA ALA A 28 23.23 30.32 -0.48
C ALA A 28 23.03 31.39 -1.55
N GLY A 29 22.98 32.69 -1.13
CA GLY A 29 22.51 33.79 -1.97
C GLY A 29 21.04 33.58 -2.38
N THR A 30 20.77 33.50 -3.67
CA THR A 30 19.43 33.23 -4.25
C THR A 30 19.16 31.73 -4.48
N SER A 31 20.14 30.86 -4.21
CA SER A 31 20.07 29.42 -4.49
C SER A 31 19.86 28.61 -3.22
N LEU A 32 19.47 27.34 -3.39
CA LEU A 32 19.51 26.36 -2.32
C LEU A 32 20.98 25.96 -2.01
N PRO A 33 21.30 25.66 -0.74
CA PRO A 33 22.58 25.07 -0.39
C PRO A 33 22.83 23.75 -1.14
N THR A 34 24.07 23.50 -1.56
CA THR A 34 24.45 22.31 -2.33
C THR A 34 24.05 21.02 -1.62
N GLY A 35 24.23 20.92 -0.28
CA GLY A 35 23.84 19.74 0.49
C GLY A 35 22.34 19.44 0.35
N ALA A 36 21.48 20.44 0.54
CA ALA A 36 20.02 20.27 0.39
C ALA A 36 19.60 19.86 -1.04
N GLN A 37 20.31 20.39 -2.04
CA GLN A 37 20.09 20.01 -3.44
C GLN A 37 20.50 18.56 -3.72
N LEU A 38 21.64 18.11 -3.20
CA LEU A 38 22.10 16.72 -3.35
C LEU A 38 21.17 15.74 -2.62
N ASP A 39 20.71 16.06 -1.41
CA ASP A 39 19.73 15.28 -0.67
C ASP A 39 18.41 15.11 -1.45
N PHE A 40 17.97 16.18 -2.10
CA PHE A 40 16.80 16.14 -2.96
C PHE A 40 17.02 15.24 -4.18
N GLN A 41 18.14 15.41 -4.89
CA GLN A 41 18.45 14.61 -6.07
C GLN A 41 18.56 13.12 -5.73
N PHE A 42 19.19 12.78 -4.61
CA PHE A 42 19.28 11.40 -4.13
C PHE A 42 17.91 10.80 -3.84
N ALA A 43 17.08 11.51 -3.07
CA ALA A 43 15.73 11.05 -2.77
C ALA A 43 14.84 10.92 -4.03
N HIS A 44 15.00 11.84 -5.00
CA HIS A 44 14.31 11.74 -6.27
C HIS A 44 14.77 10.53 -7.10
N ALA A 45 16.08 10.23 -7.11
CA ALA A 45 16.61 9.05 -7.76
C ALA A 45 16.04 7.76 -7.13
N GLN A 46 16.04 7.67 -5.79
CA GLN A 46 15.43 6.52 -5.08
C GLN A 46 13.94 6.35 -5.40
N ALA A 47 13.17 7.44 -5.44
CA ALA A 47 11.76 7.39 -5.80
C ALA A 47 11.56 6.91 -7.25
N ARG A 48 12.40 7.38 -8.18
CA ARG A 48 12.38 6.94 -9.57
C ARG A 48 12.73 5.46 -9.70
N ASP A 49 13.77 5.00 -9.02
CA ASP A 49 14.19 3.60 -9.04
C ASP A 49 13.08 2.69 -8.50
N ALA A 50 12.37 3.10 -7.45
CA ALA A 50 11.23 2.36 -6.92
C ALA A 50 10.09 2.20 -7.95
N VAL A 51 9.85 3.21 -8.82
CA VAL A 51 8.84 3.13 -9.90
C VAL A 51 9.24 2.11 -10.95
N HIS A 52 10.55 1.97 -11.25
CA HIS A 52 11.04 1.11 -12.33
C HIS A 52 11.52 -0.26 -11.85
N LEU A 53 11.55 -0.51 -10.55
CA LEU A 53 11.87 -1.82 -10.00
C LEU A 53 10.88 -2.88 -10.51
N ALA A 54 11.40 -3.97 -11.04
CA ALA A 54 10.57 -5.09 -11.48
C ALA A 54 9.89 -5.78 -10.30
N PHE A 55 8.68 -6.26 -10.52
CA PHE A 55 7.96 -7.05 -9.53
C PHE A 55 8.48 -8.49 -9.53
N ASP A 56 9.20 -8.87 -8.47
CA ASP A 56 9.61 -10.26 -8.25
C ASP A 56 8.43 -11.08 -7.72
N HIS A 57 7.45 -11.34 -8.59
CA HIS A 57 6.30 -12.16 -8.27
C HIS A 57 6.70 -13.60 -7.95
N ALA A 58 7.75 -14.13 -8.59
CA ALA A 58 8.22 -15.51 -8.34
C ALA A 58 8.80 -15.67 -6.94
N GLY A 59 9.65 -14.72 -6.52
CA GLY A 59 10.17 -14.70 -5.16
C GLY A 59 9.07 -14.54 -4.11
N LEU A 60 8.07 -13.68 -4.35
CA LEU A 60 6.94 -13.53 -3.44
C LEU A 60 6.07 -14.79 -3.40
N ALA A 61 5.80 -15.43 -4.54
CA ALA A 61 5.05 -16.68 -4.61
C ALA A 61 5.74 -17.81 -3.82
N SER A 62 7.07 -17.92 -3.94
CA SER A 62 7.86 -18.87 -3.16
C SER A 62 7.71 -18.63 -1.65
N GLN A 63 7.86 -17.37 -1.21
CA GLN A 63 7.72 -17.00 0.20
C GLN A 63 6.30 -17.23 0.75
N LEU A 64 5.26 -17.09 -0.09
CA LEU A 64 3.88 -17.44 0.27
C LEU A 64 3.74 -18.96 0.41
N SER A 65 4.29 -19.73 -0.53
CA SER A 65 4.28 -21.21 -0.50
C SER A 65 4.99 -21.76 0.74
N ASP A 66 6.11 -21.18 1.15
CA ASP A 66 6.85 -21.56 2.38
C ASP A 66 6.00 -21.38 3.65
N ARG A 67 4.94 -20.55 3.57
CA ARG A 67 3.97 -20.32 4.65
C ARG A 67 2.66 -21.09 4.46
N GLY A 68 2.63 -22.05 3.52
CA GLY A 68 1.46 -22.89 3.23
C GLY A 68 0.34 -22.14 2.50
N ARG A 69 0.66 -21.01 1.82
CA ARG A 69 -0.31 -20.24 1.05
C ARG A 69 -0.12 -20.45 -0.44
N GLU A 70 -1.18 -20.86 -1.09
CA GLU A 70 -1.22 -20.91 -2.55
C GLU A 70 -1.27 -19.50 -3.15
N SER A 71 -0.70 -19.34 -4.33
CA SER A 71 -0.76 -18.11 -5.09
C SER A 71 -1.00 -18.35 -6.57
N LEU A 72 -1.65 -17.40 -7.23
CA LEU A 72 -1.85 -17.35 -8.68
C LEU A 72 -1.12 -16.12 -9.23
N VAL A 73 -0.29 -16.31 -10.25
CA VAL A 73 0.42 -15.21 -10.91
C VAL A 73 -0.33 -14.83 -12.18
N LEU A 74 -0.71 -13.58 -12.27
CA LEU A 74 -1.52 -13.00 -13.34
C LEU A 74 -0.86 -11.72 -13.87
N HIS A 75 -1.37 -11.22 -14.97
CA HIS A 75 -0.90 -9.99 -15.60
C HIS A 75 -2.07 -9.11 -16.02
N SER A 76 -1.91 -7.80 -15.88
CA SER A 76 -2.89 -6.85 -16.40
C SER A 76 -2.86 -6.79 -17.94
N ALA A 77 -3.74 -6.01 -18.54
CA ALA A 77 -3.74 -5.78 -19.98
C ALA A 77 -2.60 -4.85 -20.44
N ALA A 78 -1.86 -4.20 -19.54
CA ALA A 78 -0.65 -3.45 -19.88
C ALA A 78 0.50 -4.42 -20.12
N SER A 79 1.08 -4.44 -21.31
CA SER A 79 2.10 -5.42 -21.73
C SER A 79 3.45 -5.28 -21.00
N ASP A 80 3.75 -4.06 -20.55
CA ASP A 80 5.03 -3.72 -19.92
C ASP A 80 4.92 -2.47 -19.05
N ARG A 81 6.00 -2.15 -18.33
CA ARG A 81 6.05 -1.00 -17.41
C ARG A 81 5.82 0.34 -18.11
N HIS A 82 6.32 0.51 -19.33
CA HIS A 82 6.16 1.76 -20.07
C HIS A 82 4.69 1.99 -20.43
N GLN A 83 4.04 0.96 -20.97
CA GLN A 83 2.60 1.02 -21.29
C GLN A 83 1.75 1.22 -20.04
N TYR A 84 2.06 0.52 -18.93
CA TYR A 84 1.39 0.71 -17.65
C TYR A 84 1.42 2.16 -17.14
N LEU A 85 2.56 2.85 -17.30
CA LEU A 85 2.70 4.24 -16.87
C LEU A 85 1.92 5.20 -17.76
N GLN A 86 1.83 4.94 -19.06
CA GLN A 86 1.17 5.80 -20.04
C GLN A 86 -0.34 5.51 -20.20
N ARG A 87 -0.75 4.24 -20.01
CA ARG A 87 -2.11 3.76 -20.22
C ARG A 87 -2.66 3.12 -18.93
N PRO A 88 -3.03 3.94 -17.95
CA PRO A 88 -3.54 3.44 -16.66
C PRO A 88 -4.84 2.63 -16.79
N ASP A 89 -5.58 2.81 -17.87
CA ASP A 89 -6.77 2.02 -18.20
C ASP A 89 -6.45 0.54 -18.38
N LEU A 90 -5.32 0.21 -19.03
CA LEU A 90 -4.89 -1.17 -19.24
C LEU A 90 -4.49 -1.87 -17.94
N GLY A 91 -3.89 -1.16 -16.98
CA GLY A 91 -3.56 -1.70 -15.66
C GLY A 91 -4.80 -1.99 -14.79
N ARG A 92 -5.98 -1.52 -15.18
CA ARG A 92 -7.24 -1.75 -14.45
C ARG A 92 -7.97 -3.03 -14.86
N ARG A 93 -7.47 -3.72 -15.87
CA ARG A 93 -8.06 -4.94 -16.42
C ARG A 93 -7.00 -6.03 -16.51
N LEU A 94 -7.43 -7.26 -16.40
CA LEU A 94 -6.59 -8.42 -16.68
C LEU A 94 -6.43 -8.63 -18.18
N ASN A 95 -5.32 -9.27 -18.59
CA ASN A 95 -5.20 -9.80 -19.95
C ASN A 95 -6.04 -11.09 -20.11
N GLU A 96 -6.26 -11.50 -21.34
CA GLU A 96 -7.13 -12.65 -21.66
C GLU A 96 -6.63 -13.97 -21.03
N THR A 97 -5.32 -14.18 -21.01
CA THR A 97 -4.72 -15.38 -20.38
C THR A 97 -5.02 -15.44 -18.90
N SER A 98 -4.87 -14.33 -18.21
CA SER A 98 -5.16 -14.23 -16.75
C SER A 98 -6.65 -14.43 -16.47
N ILE A 99 -7.54 -13.90 -17.31
CA ILE A 99 -8.98 -14.14 -17.21
C ILE A 99 -9.30 -15.64 -17.38
N ALA A 100 -8.68 -16.30 -18.37
CA ALA A 100 -8.86 -17.73 -18.59
C ALA A 100 -8.39 -18.56 -17.39
N THR A 101 -7.23 -18.23 -16.82
CA THR A 101 -6.67 -18.88 -15.61
C THR A 101 -7.63 -18.76 -14.42
N LEU A 102 -8.16 -17.57 -14.14
CA LEU A 102 -9.12 -17.37 -13.04
C LEU A 102 -10.43 -18.11 -13.27
N ARG A 103 -10.95 -18.11 -14.48
CA ARG A 103 -12.17 -18.88 -14.83
C ARG A 103 -11.98 -20.37 -14.62
N GLN A 104 -10.84 -20.92 -15.04
CA GLN A 104 -10.49 -22.31 -14.81
C GLN A 104 -10.41 -22.63 -13.31
N HIS A 105 -9.76 -21.75 -12.53
CA HIS A 105 -9.69 -21.92 -11.07
C HIS A 105 -11.07 -21.89 -10.42
N ALA A 106 -11.93 -20.94 -10.79
CA ALA A 106 -13.28 -20.82 -10.25
C ALA A 106 -14.17 -22.02 -10.64
N GLN A 107 -14.02 -22.60 -11.84
CA GLN A 107 -14.73 -23.80 -12.25
C GLN A 107 -14.30 -25.03 -11.44
N ALA A 108 -13.01 -25.13 -11.10
CA ALA A 108 -12.49 -26.22 -10.26
C ALA A 108 -12.90 -26.08 -8.78
N ASN A 109 -13.23 -24.86 -8.34
CA ASN A 109 -13.60 -24.56 -6.95
C ASN A 109 -14.97 -23.82 -6.91
N PRO A 110 -16.05 -24.52 -7.23
CA PRO A 110 -17.38 -23.91 -7.26
C PRO A 110 -17.85 -23.56 -5.83
N GLY A 111 -18.54 -22.42 -5.70
CA GLY A 111 -19.11 -21.97 -4.43
C GLY A 111 -18.66 -20.56 -4.00
N GLY A 112 -17.69 -19.97 -4.71
CA GLY A 112 -17.14 -18.66 -4.37
C GLY A 112 -16.33 -18.70 -3.07
N VAL A 113 -15.84 -17.53 -2.68
CA VAL A 113 -15.06 -17.36 -1.45
C VAL A 113 -15.48 -16.10 -0.73
N ASP A 114 -15.19 -15.99 0.57
CA ASP A 114 -15.45 -14.77 1.31
C ASP A 114 -14.47 -13.66 0.93
N LEU A 115 -13.20 -14.01 0.72
CA LEU A 115 -12.11 -13.08 0.55
C LEU A 115 -11.18 -13.45 -0.61
N ALA A 116 -10.92 -12.50 -1.49
CA ALA A 116 -9.81 -12.54 -2.44
C ALA A 116 -8.77 -11.47 -2.07
N ILE A 117 -7.53 -11.90 -1.80
CA ILE A 117 -6.39 -11.00 -1.59
C ILE A 117 -5.64 -10.87 -2.89
N VAL A 118 -5.52 -9.62 -3.36
CA VAL A 118 -4.82 -9.28 -4.60
C VAL A 118 -3.61 -8.42 -4.26
N VAL A 119 -2.47 -8.74 -4.82
CA VAL A 119 -1.21 -8.02 -4.62
C VAL A 119 -0.70 -7.56 -5.98
N ALA A 120 -0.43 -6.28 -6.15
CA ALA A 120 0.14 -5.77 -7.39
C ALA A 120 1.26 -4.76 -7.13
N ASP A 121 2.20 -4.69 -8.07
CA ASP A 121 3.34 -3.78 -8.03
C ASP A 121 2.93 -2.31 -7.92
N GLY A 122 1.83 -1.92 -8.55
CA GLY A 122 1.39 -0.53 -8.53
C GLY A 122 2.46 0.42 -9.06
N LEU A 123 2.80 1.43 -8.28
CA LEU A 123 3.89 2.36 -8.58
C LEU A 123 5.16 2.10 -7.75
N SER A 124 5.18 1.06 -6.89
CA SER A 124 6.34 0.69 -6.08
C SER A 124 6.37 -0.81 -5.80
N ALA A 125 7.01 -1.60 -6.65
CA ALA A 125 7.28 -3.01 -6.36
C ALA A 125 8.09 -3.19 -5.07
N LEU A 126 8.93 -2.20 -4.73
CA LEU A 126 9.70 -2.18 -3.48
C LEU A 126 8.78 -2.25 -2.24
N ALA A 127 7.68 -1.48 -2.24
CA ALA A 127 6.70 -1.51 -1.15
C ALA A 127 6.07 -2.89 -1.01
N VAL A 128 5.70 -3.50 -2.13
CA VAL A 128 5.10 -4.84 -2.16
C VAL A 128 6.06 -5.88 -1.60
N HIS A 129 7.31 -5.89 -2.05
CA HIS A 129 8.31 -6.85 -1.58
C HIS A 129 8.60 -6.74 -0.08
N ARG A 130 8.61 -5.52 0.46
CA ARG A 130 8.94 -5.27 1.87
C ARG A 130 7.79 -5.52 2.82
N HIS A 131 6.57 -5.15 2.42
CA HIS A 131 5.47 -4.98 3.36
C HIS A 131 4.33 -5.98 3.22
N THR A 132 4.20 -6.70 2.08
CA THR A 132 3.10 -7.65 1.87
C THR A 132 3.10 -8.76 2.91
N LEU A 133 4.20 -9.49 3.06
CA LEU A 133 4.23 -10.63 3.98
C LEU A 133 4.12 -10.24 5.45
N PRO A 134 4.84 -9.20 5.96
CA PRO A 134 4.64 -8.74 7.33
C PRO A 134 3.20 -8.30 7.60
N PHE A 135 2.56 -7.64 6.64
CA PHE A 135 1.16 -7.24 6.78
C PHE A 135 0.23 -8.47 6.80
N LEU A 136 0.38 -9.39 5.83
CA LEU A 136 -0.45 -10.59 5.77
C LEU A 136 -0.36 -11.43 7.05
N THR A 137 0.84 -11.58 7.62
CA THR A 137 1.03 -12.29 8.90
C THR A 137 0.17 -11.67 10.00
N ARG A 138 0.22 -10.34 10.16
CA ARG A 138 -0.56 -9.64 11.19
C ARG A 138 -2.07 -9.68 10.91
N PHE A 139 -2.46 -9.57 9.66
CA PHE A 139 -3.85 -9.67 9.26
C PHE A 139 -4.43 -11.04 9.58
N GLU A 140 -3.72 -12.11 9.24
CA GLU A 140 -4.16 -13.49 9.46
C GLU A 140 -4.27 -13.85 10.94
N GLU A 141 -3.29 -13.42 11.74
CA GLU A 141 -3.33 -13.58 13.21
C GLU A 141 -4.59 -12.97 13.81
N GLN A 142 -4.96 -11.77 13.34
CA GLN A 142 -6.13 -11.04 13.85
C GLN A 142 -7.46 -11.51 13.26
N ALA A 143 -7.45 -12.03 12.01
CA ALA A 143 -8.62 -12.52 11.30
C ALA A 143 -9.01 -13.96 11.64
N ALA A 144 -8.18 -14.69 12.38
CA ALA A 144 -8.33 -16.13 12.62
C ALA A 144 -9.71 -16.51 13.20
N ALA A 145 -10.31 -15.64 14.01
CA ALA A 145 -11.62 -15.89 14.64
C ALA A 145 -12.81 -15.66 13.70
N ASP A 146 -12.63 -14.98 12.57
CA ASP A 146 -13.72 -14.63 11.67
C ASP A 146 -14.15 -15.78 10.75
N GLY A 147 -13.28 -16.77 10.54
CA GLY A 147 -13.58 -17.99 9.79
C GLY A 147 -13.86 -17.79 8.30
N TRP A 148 -13.42 -16.69 7.71
CA TRP A 148 -13.61 -16.40 6.28
C TRP A 148 -12.82 -17.37 5.40
N THR A 149 -13.49 -17.89 4.37
CA THR A 149 -12.84 -18.65 3.31
C THR A 149 -12.08 -17.72 2.38
N SER A 150 -10.86 -18.09 2.00
CA SER A 150 -10.01 -17.27 1.14
C SER A 150 -9.61 -18.01 -0.13
N ALA A 151 -9.57 -17.31 -1.25
CA ALA A 151 -8.92 -17.77 -2.47
C ALA A 151 -7.40 -17.81 -2.29
N PRO A 152 -6.64 -18.49 -3.18
CA PRO A 152 -5.20 -18.27 -3.33
C PRO A 152 -4.87 -16.78 -3.45
N VAL A 153 -3.71 -16.36 -2.95
CA VAL A 153 -3.26 -14.96 -3.10
C VAL A 153 -2.99 -14.68 -4.58
N VAL A 154 -3.63 -13.66 -5.13
CA VAL A 154 -3.49 -13.31 -6.55
C VAL A 154 -2.42 -12.25 -6.71
N LEU A 155 -1.32 -12.57 -7.39
CA LEU A 155 -0.22 -11.66 -7.72
C LEU A 155 -0.44 -11.13 -9.13
N VAL A 156 -0.62 -9.83 -9.29
CA VAL A 156 -0.90 -9.19 -10.59
C VAL A 156 0.23 -8.26 -11.00
N GLU A 157 0.92 -8.59 -12.07
CA GLU A 157 1.91 -7.70 -12.67
C GLU A 157 1.22 -6.52 -13.38
N GLN A 158 1.81 -5.33 -13.25
CA GLN A 158 1.32 -4.08 -13.85
C GLN A 158 -0.13 -3.76 -13.46
N GLY A 159 -0.55 -4.13 -12.23
CA GLY A 159 -1.91 -3.93 -11.75
C GLY A 159 -2.17 -2.52 -11.21
N ARG A 160 -3.37 -1.98 -11.48
CA ARG A 160 -3.97 -0.82 -10.83
C ARG A 160 -5.07 -1.29 -9.87
N VAL A 161 -5.46 -0.44 -8.94
CA VAL A 161 -6.45 -0.79 -7.88
C VAL A 161 -7.68 -1.52 -8.43
N ALA A 162 -8.26 -1.04 -9.52
CA ALA A 162 -9.49 -1.61 -10.06
C ALA A 162 -9.36 -3.02 -10.66
N VAL A 163 -8.14 -3.55 -10.88
CA VAL A 163 -7.97 -4.94 -11.33
C VAL A 163 -8.46 -5.94 -10.28
N ALA A 164 -8.45 -5.56 -9.01
CA ALA A 164 -8.96 -6.39 -7.93
C ALA A 164 -10.47 -6.66 -8.03
N ASP A 165 -11.22 -5.75 -8.64
CA ASP A 165 -12.67 -5.96 -8.84
C ASP A 165 -12.91 -7.09 -9.85
N GLU A 166 -12.16 -7.12 -10.96
CA GLU A 166 -12.26 -8.18 -11.96
C GLU A 166 -11.80 -9.53 -11.40
N VAL A 167 -10.73 -9.53 -10.59
CA VAL A 167 -10.28 -10.74 -9.87
C VAL A 167 -11.38 -11.24 -8.94
N GLY A 168 -11.95 -10.37 -8.11
CA GLY A 168 -12.99 -10.73 -7.16
C GLY A 168 -14.28 -11.21 -7.83
N GLU A 169 -14.70 -10.55 -8.91
CA GLU A 169 -15.88 -10.97 -9.68
C GLU A 169 -15.70 -12.36 -10.30
N LEU A 170 -14.52 -12.63 -10.93
CA LEU A 170 -14.21 -13.92 -11.55
C LEU A 170 -14.09 -15.07 -10.53
N LEU A 171 -13.61 -14.79 -9.32
CA LEU A 171 -13.51 -15.77 -8.23
C LEU A 171 -14.82 -15.94 -7.43
N GLY A 172 -15.84 -15.12 -7.70
CA GLY A 172 -17.06 -15.08 -6.89
C GLY A 172 -16.80 -14.66 -5.45
N ALA A 173 -15.82 -13.79 -5.23
CA ALA A 173 -15.45 -13.32 -3.91
C ALA A 173 -16.46 -12.30 -3.36
N ARG A 174 -16.85 -12.47 -2.08
CA ARG A 174 -17.71 -11.49 -1.40
C ARG A 174 -16.98 -10.18 -1.12
N MET A 175 -15.67 -10.25 -0.86
CA MET A 175 -14.81 -9.12 -0.55
C MET A 175 -13.48 -9.23 -1.28
N THR A 176 -12.90 -8.09 -1.65
CA THR A 176 -11.51 -8.02 -2.11
C THR A 176 -10.68 -7.11 -1.25
N VAL A 177 -9.45 -7.51 -1.01
CA VAL A 177 -8.39 -6.70 -0.41
C VAL A 177 -7.25 -6.60 -1.40
N MET A 178 -7.01 -5.40 -1.90
CA MET A 178 -5.91 -5.09 -2.81
C MET A 178 -4.74 -4.50 -2.04
N LEU A 179 -3.60 -5.15 -2.06
CA LEU A 179 -2.31 -4.61 -1.59
C LEU A 179 -1.54 -4.09 -2.80
N ILE A 180 -1.14 -2.83 -2.78
CA ILE A 180 -0.52 -2.19 -3.95
C ILE A 180 0.55 -1.21 -3.53
N GLY A 181 1.67 -1.18 -4.27
CA GLY A 181 2.69 -0.16 -4.08
C GLY A 181 2.17 1.22 -4.45
N GLU A 182 2.21 2.14 -3.49
CA GLU A 182 1.80 3.53 -3.69
C GLU A 182 2.83 4.29 -4.54
N ARG A 183 2.45 5.50 -4.99
CA ARG A 183 3.39 6.39 -5.67
C ARG A 183 4.53 6.75 -4.72
N PRO A 184 5.80 6.46 -5.08
CA PRO A 184 6.93 6.78 -4.24
C PRO A 184 7.01 8.27 -3.92
N GLY A 185 7.06 8.58 -2.63
CA GLY A 185 7.38 9.91 -2.14
C GLY A 185 8.89 10.07 -1.93
N LEU A 186 9.36 11.33 -1.85
CA LEU A 186 10.78 11.63 -1.61
C LEU A 186 11.30 11.13 -0.25
N SER A 187 10.40 10.95 0.73
CA SER A 187 10.70 10.41 2.06
C SER A 187 10.05 9.06 2.32
N SER A 188 9.31 8.53 1.34
CA SER A 188 8.55 7.27 1.45
C SER A 188 8.52 6.53 0.11
N PRO A 189 9.67 6.01 -0.37
CA PRO A 189 9.72 5.31 -1.67
C PRO A 189 9.03 3.94 -1.63
N ASP A 190 8.73 3.42 -0.45
CA ASP A 190 8.25 2.07 -0.19
C ASP A 190 6.89 2.05 0.55
N SER A 191 6.04 3.02 0.35
CA SER A 191 4.70 3.00 0.97
C SER A 191 3.78 1.98 0.30
N LEU A 192 3.17 1.09 1.10
CA LEU A 192 2.14 0.14 0.66
C LEU A 192 0.75 0.73 0.95
N GLY A 193 -0.12 0.69 -0.05
CA GLY A 193 -1.54 1.00 0.06
C GLY A 193 -2.39 -0.26 0.08
N LEU A 194 -3.50 -0.18 0.79
CA LEU A 194 -4.51 -1.20 0.85
C LEU A 194 -5.85 -0.62 0.41
N TYR A 195 -6.57 -1.34 -0.46
CA TYR A 195 -7.92 -0.98 -0.87
C TYR A 195 -8.86 -2.16 -0.63
N PHE A 196 -9.95 -1.86 0.05
CA PHE A 196 -10.98 -2.84 0.39
C PHE A 196 -12.27 -2.56 -0.37
N THR A 197 -12.87 -3.61 -0.96
CA THR A 197 -14.14 -3.53 -1.69
C THR A 197 -15.06 -4.67 -1.25
N TYR A 198 -16.30 -4.36 -0.93
CA TYR A 198 -17.38 -5.33 -0.72
C TYR A 198 -18.19 -5.48 -2.01
N GLY A 199 -18.51 -6.71 -2.41
CA GLY A 199 -19.23 -7.00 -3.65
C GLY A 199 -18.48 -6.50 -4.89
N PRO A 200 -17.20 -6.94 -5.11
CA PRO A 200 -16.39 -6.46 -6.21
C PRO A 200 -17.02 -6.78 -7.56
N LYS A 201 -17.05 -5.77 -8.45
CA LYS A 201 -17.55 -5.90 -9.82
C LYS A 201 -16.79 -4.98 -10.76
N VAL A 202 -16.59 -5.42 -11.98
CA VAL A 202 -16.00 -4.59 -13.02
C VAL A 202 -16.86 -3.32 -13.23
N GLY A 203 -16.18 -2.17 -13.28
CA GLY A 203 -16.84 -0.88 -13.48
C GLY A 203 -17.13 -0.09 -12.20
N LEU A 204 -16.85 -0.64 -11.02
CA LEU A 204 -16.93 0.14 -9.77
C LEU A 204 -15.94 1.32 -9.81
N THR A 205 -16.39 2.45 -9.26
CA THR A 205 -15.55 3.63 -9.07
C THR A 205 -14.83 3.60 -7.74
N ASP A 206 -13.86 4.48 -7.55
CA ASP A 206 -13.09 4.58 -6.30
C ASP A 206 -13.97 4.93 -5.07
N ALA A 207 -15.18 5.48 -5.30
CA ALA A 207 -16.16 5.75 -4.25
C ALA A 207 -16.66 4.48 -3.53
N TYR A 208 -16.52 3.31 -4.15
CA TYR A 208 -16.91 2.01 -3.57
C TYR A 208 -15.78 1.33 -2.78
N ARG A 209 -14.61 1.95 -2.68
CA ARG A 209 -13.43 1.38 -2.02
C ARG A 209 -13.06 2.15 -0.78
N ASN A 210 -12.72 1.44 0.28
CA ASN A 210 -12.03 2.02 1.42
C ASN A 210 -10.52 1.92 1.20
N CYS A 211 -9.79 2.96 1.57
CA CYS A 211 -8.34 3.03 1.42
C CYS A 211 -7.67 3.14 2.78
N ILE A 212 -6.65 2.30 3.01
CA ILE A 212 -5.71 2.41 4.12
C ILE A 212 -4.33 2.59 3.51
N SER A 213 -3.73 3.76 3.69
CA SER A 213 -2.47 4.13 3.03
C SER A 213 -1.31 4.24 4.01
N ASN A 214 -0.11 4.43 3.47
CA ASN A 214 1.13 4.65 4.21
C ASN A 214 1.51 3.49 5.15
N ILE A 215 1.25 2.24 4.72
CA ILE A 215 1.63 1.04 5.46
C ILE A 215 3.12 0.79 5.24
N ARG A 216 3.93 1.03 6.27
CA ARG A 216 5.39 0.87 6.29
C ARG A 216 5.93 1.04 7.71
N LEU A 217 7.23 0.78 7.92
CA LEU A 217 7.84 0.85 9.26
C LEU A 217 7.74 2.24 9.91
N GLU A 218 7.97 3.32 9.14
CA GLU A 218 7.87 4.71 9.62
C GLU A 218 6.49 5.34 9.38
N GLY A 219 5.50 4.55 8.98
CA GLY A 219 4.14 4.98 8.69
C GLY A 219 3.12 4.29 9.59
N LEU A 220 2.05 3.81 8.98
CA LEU A 220 1.03 3.01 9.66
C LEU A 220 1.56 1.59 9.90
N SER A 221 1.61 1.15 11.15
CA SER A 221 2.08 -0.20 11.50
C SER A 221 1.18 -1.29 10.92
N TYR A 222 1.74 -2.47 10.63
CA TYR A 222 0.99 -3.60 10.07
C TYR A 222 -0.18 -4.02 10.96
N GLY A 223 0.03 -4.04 12.28
CA GLY A 223 -1.01 -4.39 13.25
C GLY A 223 -2.18 -3.41 13.24
N MET A 224 -1.91 -2.11 13.16
CA MET A 224 -2.94 -1.08 13.07
C MET A 224 -3.66 -1.11 11.72
N ALA A 225 -2.93 -1.33 10.62
CA ALA A 225 -3.52 -1.47 9.29
C ALA A 225 -4.46 -2.69 9.23
N ALA A 226 -4.04 -3.83 9.82
CA ALA A 226 -4.85 -5.04 9.93
C ALA A 226 -6.10 -4.80 10.80
N HIS A 227 -5.95 -4.14 11.94
CA HIS A 227 -7.07 -3.80 12.82
C HIS A 227 -8.14 -2.95 12.11
N ARG A 228 -7.72 -1.89 11.41
CA ARG A 228 -8.63 -1.04 10.61
C ARG A 228 -9.30 -1.82 9.49
N LEU A 229 -8.55 -2.64 8.76
CA LEU A 229 -9.11 -3.47 7.71
C LEU A 229 -10.17 -4.42 8.26
N LEU A 230 -9.92 -5.12 9.36
CA LEU A 230 -10.87 -6.05 9.98
C LEU A 230 -12.14 -5.36 10.45
N TYR A 231 -12.01 -4.17 11.04
CA TYR A 231 -13.18 -3.35 11.36
C TYR A 231 -14.04 -3.08 10.11
N LEU A 232 -13.40 -2.60 9.02
CA LEU A 232 -14.10 -2.32 7.76
C LEU A 232 -14.74 -3.58 7.17
N MET A 233 -14.04 -4.72 7.19
CA MET A 233 -14.56 -5.99 6.66
C MET A 233 -15.77 -6.49 7.45
N ARG A 234 -15.72 -6.46 8.78
CA ARG A 234 -16.84 -6.87 9.65
C ARG A 234 -18.06 -5.96 9.46
N GLU A 235 -17.85 -4.65 9.44
CA GLU A 235 -18.91 -3.69 9.19
C GLU A 235 -19.47 -3.79 7.76
N ALA A 236 -18.62 -4.03 6.76
CA ALA A 236 -19.07 -4.27 5.38
C ALA A 236 -19.93 -5.52 5.27
N CYS A 237 -19.57 -6.61 5.95
CA CYS A 237 -20.38 -7.83 6.00
C CYS A 237 -21.74 -7.57 6.65
N ARG A 238 -21.80 -6.76 7.72
CA ARG A 238 -23.05 -6.41 8.43
C ARG A 238 -23.93 -5.48 7.59
N ARG A 239 -23.34 -4.49 6.91
CA ARG A 239 -24.04 -3.42 6.19
C ARG A 239 -24.18 -3.67 4.70
N GLN A 240 -23.48 -4.67 4.15
CA GLN A 240 -23.42 -5.02 2.72
C GLN A 240 -22.98 -3.85 1.82
N LEU A 241 -22.01 -3.08 2.27
CA LEU A 241 -21.46 -1.94 1.53
C LEU A 241 -19.98 -1.68 1.90
N SER A 242 -19.29 -0.91 1.06
CA SER A 242 -17.95 -0.37 1.29
C SER A 242 -17.83 1.04 0.70
N GLY A 243 -16.64 1.63 0.78
CA GLY A 243 -16.33 2.92 0.22
C GLY A 243 -16.81 4.10 1.06
N VAL A 244 -17.21 5.19 0.40
CA VAL A 244 -17.55 6.47 1.06
C VAL A 244 -18.68 6.39 2.07
N ASN A 245 -19.56 5.37 1.95
CA ASN A 245 -20.65 5.13 2.87
C ASN A 245 -20.27 4.27 4.08
N LEU A 246 -19.03 3.77 4.12
CA LEU A 246 -18.46 3.03 5.23
C LEU A 246 -17.25 3.78 5.78
N LYS A 247 -17.43 4.45 6.91
CA LYS A 247 -16.36 5.19 7.58
C LYS A 247 -15.52 4.27 8.44
N ASP A 248 -14.22 4.54 8.52
CA ASP A 248 -13.33 3.93 9.48
C ASP A 248 -13.56 4.61 10.84
N GLU A 249 -14.36 3.98 11.68
CA GLU A 249 -14.63 4.37 13.07
C GLU A 249 -13.96 3.40 14.04
N ALA A 250 -12.93 2.67 13.59
CA ALA A 250 -12.17 1.78 14.45
C ALA A 250 -11.59 2.57 15.63
N GLU A 251 -12.08 2.29 16.82
CA GLU A 251 -11.50 2.86 18.03
C GLU A 251 -10.05 2.39 18.18
N VAL A 252 -9.14 3.34 18.31
CA VAL A 252 -7.75 3.08 18.64
C VAL A 252 -7.70 2.74 20.12
N HIS A 253 -8.21 1.59 20.51
CA HIS A 253 -7.93 1.04 21.83
C HIS A 253 -6.44 0.70 21.85
N SER A 254 -5.73 1.36 22.72
CA SER A 254 -4.29 1.31 22.99
C SER A 254 -3.67 -0.09 22.79
N LEU A 255 -3.28 -0.41 21.54
CA LEU A 255 -2.26 -1.41 21.24
C LEU A 255 -0.85 -0.84 21.54
N GLU A 256 -0.77 0.31 22.20
CA GLU A 256 0.46 1.05 22.51
C GLU A 256 1.24 0.50 23.70
N THR A 257 0.99 -0.73 24.15
CA THR A 257 1.71 -1.23 25.34
C THR A 257 3.02 -1.96 25.03
N GLU A 258 3.52 -1.97 23.78
CA GLU A 258 4.80 -2.64 23.49
C GLU A 258 5.93 -1.79 22.87
N HIS A 259 5.76 -0.50 22.68
CA HIS A 259 6.91 0.37 22.34
C HIS A 259 6.95 1.61 23.25
N THR A 260 7.63 1.41 24.37
CA THR A 260 8.07 2.44 25.28
C THR A 260 8.76 3.62 24.58
N SER A 261 8.33 4.83 25.01
CA SER A 261 9.14 6.03 25.10
C SER A 261 9.65 6.67 23.81
N ASN A 262 8.76 7.40 23.13
CA ASN A 262 9.10 8.73 22.65
C ASN A 262 7.82 9.56 22.42
N GLN A 263 7.10 9.86 23.47
CA GLN A 263 6.08 10.92 23.45
C GLN A 263 6.80 12.26 23.26
N LYS A 264 7.02 12.66 22.04
CA LYS A 264 7.22 14.07 21.71
C LYS A 264 5.84 14.73 21.74
N GLY A 265 5.53 15.35 22.86
CA GLY A 265 4.28 16.10 23.03
C GLY A 265 4.09 17.10 21.88
N ASN A 266 2.85 17.33 21.52
CA ASN A 266 2.48 18.35 20.54
C ASN A 266 2.91 19.72 21.10
N PHE A 267 3.96 20.31 20.53
CA PHE A 267 4.56 21.59 20.97
C PHE A 267 3.60 22.79 20.80
N LEU A 268 2.50 22.63 20.03
CA LEU A 268 1.49 23.65 19.84
C LEU A 268 0.50 23.77 21.00
N LEU A 269 0.47 22.78 21.90
CA LEU A 269 -0.32 22.82 23.13
C LEU A 269 0.55 23.30 24.28
N GLY A 270 0.96 24.57 24.22
CA GLY A 270 1.62 25.25 25.32
C GLY A 270 0.76 25.16 26.57
N LYS A 271 1.38 24.77 27.70
CA LYS A 271 0.76 24.88 29.03
C LYS A 271 0.44 26.34 29.27
N GLY A 272 -0.87 26.67 29.34
CA GLY A 272 -1.34 27.91 29.95
C GLY A 272 -1.09 27.92 31.44
#